data_011873dc80ae8f4f4b4ee790e44ca3dc
#
_entry.id   011873dc80ae8f4f4b4ee790e44ca3dc
#
_cell.length_a   1.000
_cell.length_b   1.000
_cell.length_c   1.000
_cell.angle_alpha   90.00
_cell.angle_beta   90.00
_cell.angle_gamma   90.00
#
_symmetry.space_group_name_H-M   'P 1'
#
loop_
_entity.id
_entity.type
_entity.pdbx_description
1 polymer ?
#
loop_
_entity_poly.entity_id
_entity_poly.type
_entity_poly.pdbx_seq_one_letter_code
_entity_poly.pdbx_strand_id
1 'polypeptide(L)'
;MAKWLKNGKSEKEIVEADAEVKKTVEKILQDVAKRGDEAVRELSIKFDNYSPDNFILSKEEIETAISKVSKRDIEDIKFAQTQVRNFAQKQLECIKDLEVETMPGVVLGHKNIPMNAVGCYVPGGKYPMVASAHMSVLTAKVAGVKEIIASAPPQGGEPHPAIVAAMHMGGADKILCLGGIQAVAAMAIGTETINGVDMLVGPGNMFVAEAKRQLFGRVGIDLFAGPTETLIIADKSSDPEICAIDLLGQAEHGPTSPAILLTDSEKLAIETIKEVERQLEILPTADIARVSWKEYGQVIVCDNFDEMVKVADDLAFEHVQVMTEDPDYFHKNMTNYGALFLGSRTNVAFGDKVIGTNHTLPTKTAARYTGGLWVGKFLKTCTYQKVLTDEASALVGEYCSRLCALEGFSGHGEQANVRVRRYGGRNIEPYAAAE
;
A
#
# COMPACT_ATOMS: atom_id res chain seq x y z
N MET A 1 19.50 14.81 23.53
CA MET A 1 19.21 15.39 22.19
C MET A 1 19.87 14.52 21.14
N ALA A 2 19.10 14.03 20.18
CA ALA A 2 19.61 13.12 19.15
C ALA A 2 20.81 13.70 18.38
N LYS A 3 21.83 12.89 18.16
CA LYS A 3 23.10 13.25 17.50
C LYS A 3 23.25 12.45 16.22
N TRP A 4 23.42 13.11 15.07
CA TRP A 4 23.69 12.48 13.79
C TRP A 4 25.18 12.22 13.61
N LEU A 5 25.60 10.98 13.59
CA LEU A 5 26.97 10.57 13.23
C LEU A 5 27.16 10.49 11.70
N LYS A 6 26.06 10.27 10.96
CA LYS A 6 26.02 10.28 9.50
C LYS A 6 24.71 10.92 9.03
N ASN A 7 24.79 11.83 8.05
CA ASN A 7 23.63 12.49 7.43
C ASN A 7 23.42 12.00 5.99
N GLY A 8 22.15 12.01 5.54
CA GLY A 8 21.75 11.82 4.15
C GLY A 8 21.54 13.15 3.39
N LYS A 9 20.98 13.06 2.18
CA LYS A 9 20.57 14.21 1.36
C LYS A 9 19.53 15.09 2.06
N SER A 10 19.52 16.37 1.72
CA SER A 10 18.55 17.33 2.23
C SER A 10 17.18 17.16 1.54
N GLU A 11 16.10 17.54 2.26
CA GLU A 11 14.74 17.54 1.71
C GLU A 11 14.58 18.34 0.41
N LYS A 12 15.31 19.46 0.28
CA LYS A 12 15.24 20.33 -0.90
C LYS A 12 15.67 19.61 -2.18
N GLU A 13 16.74 18.84 -2.13
CA GLU A 13 17.24 18.07 -3.28
C GLU A 13 16.27 16.96 -3.72
N ILE A 14 15.54 16.41 -2.75
CA ILE A 14 14.50 15.37 -3.01
C ILE A 14 13.28 15.98 -3.71
N VAL A 15 12.81 17.15 -3.27
CA VAL A 15 11.60 17.82 -3.81
C VAL A 15 11.80 18.27 -5.27
N GLU A 16 12.99 18.72 -5.66
CA GLU A 16 13.26 19.14 -7.04
C GLU A 16 13.14 17.97 -8.03
N ALA A 17 13.59 16.76 -7.67
CA ALA A 17 13.47 15.57 -8.51
C ALA A 17 12.00 15.12 -8.70
N ASP A 18 11.18 15.25 -7.69
CA ASP A 18 9.74 14.86 -7.72
C ASP A 18 8.92 15.70 -8.72
N ALA A 19 9.28 16.97 -8.94
CA ALA A 19 8.54 17.86 -9.85
C ALA A 19 8.62 17.44 -11.32
N GLU A 20 9.73 16.88 -11.76
CA GLU A 20 9.92 16.41 -13.14
C GLU A 20 9.19 15.09 -13.39
N VAL A 21 9.21 14.19 -12.40
CA VAL A 21 8.44 12.94 -12.41
C VAL A 21 6.95 13.23 -12.59
N LYS A 22 6.41 14.19 -11.83
CA LYS A 22 5.00 14.59 -11.90
C LYS A 22 4.56 14.99 -13.31
N LYS A 23 5.33 15.85 -14.00
CA LYS A 23 5.02 16.31 -15.36
C LYS A 23 5.07 15.18 -16.38
N THR A 24 6.05 14.28 -16.24
CA THR A 24 6.20 13.13 -17.13
C THR A 24 5.01 12.19 -17.01
N VAL A 25 4.60 11.88 -15.78
CA VAL A 25 3.45 11.01 -15.49
C VAL A 25 2.17 11.62 -16.05
N GLU A 26 1.90 12.90 -15.75
CA GLU A 26 0.70 13.59 -16.22
C GLU A 26 0.53 13.51 -17.75
N LYS A 27 1.62 13.74 -18.49
CA LYS A 27 1.62 13.66 -19.96
C LYS A 27 1.27 12.24 -20.45
N ILE A 28 1.81 11.22 -19.81
CA ILE A 28 1.56 9.81 -20.20
C ILE A 28 0.11 9.44 -19.88
N LEU A 29 -0.41 9.81 -18.72
CA LEU A 29 -1.80 9.54 -18.34
C LEU A 29 -2.79 10.20 -19.29
N GLN A 30 -2.54 11.47 -19.71
CA GLN A 30 -3.35 12.18 -20.68
C GLN A 30 -3.30 11.51 -22.07
N ASP A 31 -2.14 11.01 -22.48
CA ASP A 31 -1.96 10.33 -23.76
C ASP A 31 -2.74 9.01 -23.80
N VAL A 32 -2.62 8.17 -22.76
CA VAL A 32 -3.39 6.93 -22.67
C VAL A 32 -4.89 7.21 -22.60
N ALA A 33 -5.33 8.23 -21.85
CA ALA A 33 -6.74 8.61 -21.80
C ALA A 33 -7.32 9.03 -23.15
N LYS A 34 -6.49 9.59 -24.05
CA LYS A 34 -6.91 10.08 -25.36
C LYS A 34 -6.83 9.03 -26.46
N ARG A 35 -5.81 8.17 -26.46
CA ARG A 35 -5.49 7.26 -27.58
C ARG A 35 -5.63 5.76 -27.20
N GLY A 36 -5.96 5.43 -25.95
CA GLY A 36 -6.20 4.05 -25.51
C GLY A 36 -5.03 3.09 -25.82
N ASP A 37 -5.36 1.96 -26.44
CA ASP A 37 -4.40 0.90 -26.76
C ASP A 37 -3.25 1.35 -27.67
N GLU A 38 -3.46 2.33 -28.53
CA GLU A 38 -2.41 2.88 -29.39
C GLU A 38 -1.29 3.51 -28.57
N ALA A 39 -1.64 4.38 -27.58
CA ALA A 39 -0.68 4.98 -26.68
C ALA A 39 0.03 3.94 -25.82
N VAL A 40 -0.71 2.97 -25.27
CA VAL A 40 -0.15 1.87 -24.47
C VAL A 40 0.89 1.10 -25.27
N ARG A 41 0.60 0.78 -26.53
CA ARG A 41 1.52 0.05 -27.42
C ARG A 41 2.79 0.84 -27.72
N GLU A 42 2.68 2.11 -28.07
CA GLU A 42 3.83 2.99 -28.32
C GLU A 42 4.73 3.11 -27.08
N LEU A 43 4.13 3.28 -25.90
CA LEU A 43 4.85 3.38 -24.63
C LEU A 43 5.53 2.06 -24.25
N SER A 44 4.88 0.91 -24.50
CA SER A 44 5.46 -0.41 -24.28
C SER A 44 6.66 -0.68 -25.20
N ILE A 45 6.57 -0.29 -26.48
CA ILE A 45 7.71 -0.34 -27.41
C ILE A 45 8.85 0.52 -26.87
N LYS A 46 8.54 1.75 -26.47
CA LYS A 46 9.53 2.75 -26.05
C LYS A 46 10.27 2.35 -24.78
N PHE A 47 9.56 1.83 -23.77
CA PHE A 47 10.14 1.59 -22.45
C PHE A 47 10.55 0.15 -22.21
N ASP A 48 9.84 -0.81 -22.82
CA ASP A 48 10.02 -2.23 -22.57
C ASP A 48 10.51 -2.99 -23.81
N ASN A 49 10.61 -2.32 -24.99
CA ASN A 49 10.89 -2.94 -26.28
C ASN A 49 9.99 -4.16 -26.54
N TYR A 50 8.70 -4.03 -26.18
CA TYR A 50 7.73 -5.13 -26.21
C TYR A 50 6.43 -4.68 -26.87
N SER A 51 5.95 -5.46 -27.86
CA SER A 51 4.70 -5.17 -28.59
C SER A 51 4.04 -6.45 -29.06
N PRO A 52 3.39 -7.21 -28.16
CA PRO A 52 2.62 -8.40 -28.52
C PRO A 52 1.33 -8.02 -29.24
N ASP A 53 0.67 -8.97 -29.89
CA ASP A 53 -0.65 -8.77 -30.47
C ASP A 53 -1.69 -8.44 -29.38
N ASN A 54 -1.58 -9.08 -28.23
CA ASN A 54 -2.42 -8.83 -27.05
C ASN A 54 -1.55 -8.76 -25.78
N PHE A 55 -1.79 -7.75 -24.93
CA PHE A 55 -1.11 -7.65 -23.65
C PHE A 55 -1.70 -8.60 -22.58
N ILE A 56 -2.95 -9.07 -22.77
CA ILE A 56 -3.58 -10.09 -21.91
C ILE A 56 -3.06 -11.46 -22.33
N LEU A 57 -2.42 -12.16 -21.42
CA LEU A 57 -1.92 -13.51 -21.70
C LEU A 57 -3.08 -14.50 -21.86
N SER A 58 -3.01 -15.32 -22.90
CA SER A 58 -3.90 -16.45 -23.10
C SER A 58 -3.63 -17.56 -22.07
N LYS A 59 -4.56 -18.49 -21.94
CA LYS A 59 -4.42 -19.64 -21.05
C LYS A 59 -3.19 -20.49 -21.41
N GLU A 60 -2.94 -20.67 -22.70
CA GLU A 60 -1.81 -21.43 -23.24
C GLU A 60 -0.46 -20.74 -22.93
N GLU A 61 -0.40 -19.41 -23.02
CA GLU A 61 0.79 -18.64 -22.64
C GLU A 61 1.07 -18.74 -21.14
N ILE A 62 0.01 -18.68 -20.30
CA ILE A 62 0.13 -18.84 -18.84
C ILE A 62 0.63 -20.26 -18.50
N GLU A 63 0.05 -21.31 -19.08
CA GLU A 63 0.46 -22.70 -18.88
C GLU A 63 1.91 -22.92 -19.33
N THR A 64 2.29 -22.34 -20.46
CA THR A 64 3.65 -22.39 -21.00
C THR A 64 4.64 -21.69 -20.04
N ALA A 65 4.31 -20.53 -19.53
CA ALA A 65 5.13 -19.83 -18.55
C ALA A 65 5.31 -20.66 -17.27
N ILE A 66 4.23 -21.20 -16.73
CA ILE A 66 4.26 -22.04 -15.52
C ILE A 66 5.14 -23.28 -15.73
N SER A 67 5.08 -23.90 -16.91
CA SER A 67 5.89 -25.10 -17.22
C SER A 67 7.40 -24.85 -17.19
N LYS A 68 7.84 -23.60 -17.36
CA LYS A 68 9.24 -23.19 -17.27
C LYS A 68 9.74 -23.01 -15.83
N VAL A 69 8.84 -23.00 -14.83
CA VAL A 69 9.20 -22.81 -13.41
C VAL A 69 9.57 -24.14 -12.78
N SER A 70 10.67 -24.21 -12.01
CA SER A 70 11.08 -25.43 -11.36
C SER A 70 10.04 -25.89 -10.32
N LYS A 71 10.01 -27.20 -10.05
CA LYS A 71 9.10 -27.76 -9.01
C LYS A 71 9.38 -27.16 -7.65
N ARG A 72 10.65 -26.90 -7.32
CA ARG A 72 11.06 -26.29 -6.07
C ARG A 72 10.52 -24.85 -5.95
N ASP A 73 10.69 -24.04 -6.99
CA ASP A 73 10.17 -22.65 -7.00
C ASP A 73 8.66 -22.62 -6.87
N ILE A 74 7.94 -23.56 -7.49
CA ILE A 74 6.48 -23.70 -7.32
C ILE A 74 6.12 -24.04 -5.86
N GLU A 75 6.89 -24.90 -5.20
CA GLU A 75 6.70 -25.23 -3.77
C GLU A 75 6.96 -24.02 -2.88
N ASP A 76 8.02 -23.26 -3.14
CA ASP A 76 8.36 -22.04 -2.41
C ASP A 76 7.27 -20.97 -2.58
N ILE A 77 6.76 -20.78 -3.80
CA ILE A 77 5.59 -19.90 -4.08
C ILE A 77 4.37 -20.36 -3.28
N LYS A 78 4.06 -21.66 -3.27
CA LYS A 78 2.93 -22.21 -2.50
C LYS A 78 3.08 -21.98 -1.00
N PHE A 79 4.30 -22.17 -0.47
CA PHE A 79 4.57 -21.92 0.94
C PHE A 79 4.28 -20.46 1.29
N ALA A 80 4.86 -19.51 0.56
CA ALA A 80 4.66 -18.08 0.78
C ALA A 80 3.18 -17.69 0.67
N GLN A 81 2.49 -18.15 -0.38
CA GLN A 81 1.06 -17.90 -0.57
C GLN A 81 0.20 -18.47 0.55
N THR A 82 0.58 -19.62 1.12
CA THR A 82 -0.14 -20.20 2.26
C THR A 82 -0.04 -19.29 3.48
N GLN A 83 1.15 -18.73 3.79
CA GLN A 83 1.32 -17.84 4.92
C GLN A 83 0.53 -16.52 4.74
N VAL A 84 0.64 -15.90 3.55
CA VAL A 84 -0.12 -14.67 3.24
C VAL A 84 -1.63 -14.92 3.32
N ARG A 85 -2.11 -16.04 2.76
CA ARG A 85 -3.53 -16.41 2.81
C ARG A 85 -4.01 -16.58 4.24
N ASN A 86 -3.26 -17.34 5.06
CA ASN A 86 -3.62 -17.60 6.46
C ASN A 86 -3.76 -16.29 7.23
N PHE A 87 -2.80 -15.38 7.09
CA PHE A 87 -2.86 -14.10 7.80
C PHE A 87 -3.99 -13.21 7.29
N ALA A 88 -4.15 -13.07 5.97
CA ALA A 88 -5.24 -12.31 5.38
C ALA A 88 -6.64 -12.83 5.79
N GLN A 89 -6.82 -14.16 5.88
CA GLN A 89 -8.07 -14.75 6.37
C GLN A 89 -8.33 -14.40 7.84
N LYS A 90 -7.30 -14.43 8.69
CA LYS A 90 -7.44 -14.01 10.10
C LYS A 90 -7.77 -12.53 10.24
N GLN A 91 -7.19 -11.69 9.39
CA GLN A 91 -7.58 -10.27 9.34
C GLN A 91 -9.04 -10.09 8.90
N LEU A 92 -9.51 -10.86 7.90
CA LEU A 92 -10.89 -10.81 7.43
C LEU A 92 -11.89 -11.25 8.51
N GLU A 93 -11.55 -12.28 9.31
CA GLU A 93 -12.38 -12.75 10.43
C GLU A 93 -12.61 -11.67 11.52
N CYS A 94 -11.73 -10.66 11.62
CA CYS A 94 -11.88 -9.53 12.53
C CYS A 94 -12.82 -8.44 11.98
N ILE A 95 -13.16 -8.46 10.69
CA ILE A 95 -14.03 -7.48 10.04
C ILE A 95 -15.46 -8.03 10.05
N LYS A 96 -16.36 -7.32 10.74
CA LYS A 96 -17.76 -7.75 10.87
C LYS A 96 -18.70 -6.67 10.36
N ASP A 97 -19.78 -7.08 9.75
CA ASP A 97 -20.93 -6.21 9.51
C ASP A 97 -21.57 -5.83 10.86
N LEU A 98 -22.15 -4.63 10.90
CA LEU A 98 -22.86 -4.12 12.08
C LEU A 98 -24.31 -3.84 11.71
N GLU A 99 -25.22 -4.26 12.59
CA GLU A 99 -26.59 -3.78 12.60
C GLU A 99 -27.00 -3.56 14.07
N VAL A 100 -27.44 -2.36 14.41
CA VAL A 100 -27.77 -1.96 15.78
C VAL A 100 -28.95 -1.00 15.81
N GLU A 101 -29.88 -1.20 16.73
CA GLU A 101 -30.92 -0.25 17.05
C GLU A 101 -30.34 0.81 17.99
N THR A 102 -30.13 2.05 17.48
CA THR A 102 -29.49 3.16 18.23
C THR A 102 -30.49 4.00 19.03
N MET A 103 -31.75 3.96 18.64
CA MET A 103 -32.89 4.50 19.37
C MET A 103 -34.14 3.72 18.95
N PRO A 104 -35.23 3.70 19.78
CA PRO A 104 -36.42 2.92 19.48
C PRO A 104 -36.95 3.15 18.06
N GLY A 105 -37.02 2.09 17.25
CA GLY A 105 -37.48 2.13 15.87
C GLY A 105 -36.46 2.65 14.85
N VAL A 106 -35.20 2.93 15.22
CA VAL A 106 -34.14 3.37 14.30
C VAL A 106 -32.99 2.38 14.31
N VAL A 107 -32.77 1.70 13.21
CA VAL A 107 -31.69 0.75 12.99
C VAL A 107 -30.65 1.32 12.07
N LEU A 108 -29.40 1.36 12.50
CA LEU A 108 -28.23 1.74 11.71
C LEU A 108 -27.34 0.52 11.49
N GLY A 109 -26.68 0.48 10.37
CA GLY A 109 -25.73 -0.58 10.12
C GLY A 109 -24.69 -0.21 9.07
N HIS A 110 -23.72 -1.09 8.92
CA HIS A 110 -22.80 -1.08 7.78
C HIS A 110 -22.53 -2.50 7.27
N LYS A 111 -22.17 -2.57 6.01
CA LYS A 111 -21.66 -3.78 5.35
C LYS A 111 -20.27 -3.54 4.81
N ASN A 112 -19.44 -4.56 4.91
CA ASN A 112 -18.12 -4.58 4.30
C ASN A 112 -18.21 -5.29 2.95
N ILE A 113 -18.19 -4.51 1.87
CA ILE A 113 -18.46 -4.97 0.51
C ILE A 113 -17.16 -5.02 -0.28
N PRO A 114 -16.73 -6.17 -0.82
CA PRO A 114 -15.57 -6.25 -1.70
C PRO A 114 -15.71 -5.34 -2.92
N MET A 115 -14.59 -4.79 -3.39
CA MET A 115 -14.56 -4.06 -4.66
C MET A 115 -14.89 -5.00 -5.81
N ASN A 116 -15.46 -4.47 -6.91
CA ASN A 116 -15.80 -5.32 -8.05
C ASN A 116 -14.58 -5.70 -8.86
N ALA A 117 -13.68 -4.74 -9.14
CA ALA A 117 -12.49 -4.96 -9.94
C ALA A 117 -11.26 -4.27 -9.33
N VAL A 118 -10.12 -4.97 -9.30
CA VAL A 118 -8.84 -4.47 -8.76
C VAL A 118 -7.71 -4.74 -9.74
N GLY A 119 -6.91 -3.72 -10.00
CA GLY A 119 -5.66 -3.81 -10.77
C GLY A 119 -4.47 -3.98 -9.84
N CYS A 120 -3.78 -5.12 -9.94
CA CYS A 120 -2.61 -5.47 -9.15
C CYS A 120 -1.34 -5.24 -9.98
N TYR A 121 -0.56 -4.21 -9.66
CA TYR A 121 0.73 -3.98 -10.29
C TYR A 121 1.82 -4.77 -9.57
N VAL A 122 2.49 -5.65 -10.29
CA VAL A 122 3.60 -6.48 -9.82
C VAL A 122 4.89 -5.97 -10.47
N PRO A 123 5.82 -5.38 -9.71
CA PRO A 123 7.08 -4.91 -10.25
C PRO A 123 7.94 -6.06 -10.82
N GLY A 124 8.66 -5.82 -11.91
CA GLY A 124 9.44 -6.87 -12.56
C GLY A 124 10.61 -6.36 -13.40
N GLY A 125 10.86 -5.05 -13.42
CA GLY A 125 11.88 -4.48 -14.34
C GLY A 125 13.31 -4.88 -13.98
N LYS A 126 13.77 -4.53 -12.79
CA LYS A 126 15.14 -4.84 -12.33
C LYS A 126 15.23 -6.21 -11.69
N TYR A 127 14.30 -6.50 -10.77
CA TYR A 127 14.16 -7.77 -10.09
C TYR A 127 12.76 -8.34 -10.31
N PRO A 128 12.61 -9.65 -10.55
CA PRO A 128 11.30 -10.29 -10.66
C PRO A 128 10.66 -10.36 -9.27
N MET A 129 9.77 -9.42 -8.97
CA MET A 129 9.14 -9.29 -7.64
C MET A 129 7.98 -10.29 -7.47
N VAL A 130 8.32 -11.58 -7.48
CA VAL A 130 7.35 -12.70 -7.34
C VAL A 130 6.46 -12.54 -6.11
N ALA A 131 7.03 -12.12 -4.98
CA ALA A 131 6.29 -11.93 -3.73
C ALA A 131 5.20 -10.85 -3.83
N SER A 132 5.37 -9.82 -4.67
CA SER A 132 4.34 -8.77 -4.84
C SER A 132 3.03 -9.31 -5.42
N ALA A 133 3.07 -10.42 -6.18
CA ALA A 133 1.86 -11.11 -6.60
C ALA A 133 1.10 -11.73 -5.42
N HIS A 134 1.81 -12.27 -4.43
CA HIS A 134 1.18 -12.82 -3.22
C HIS A 134 0.52 -11.72 -2.40
N MET A 135 1.21 -10.56 -2.28
CA MET A 135 0.76 -9.45 -1.46
C MET A 135 -0.46 -8.74 -2.01
N SER A 136 -0.56 -8.62 -3.34
CA SER A 136 -1.67 -7.92 -4.00
C SER A 136 -2.77 -8.87 -4.44
N VAL A 137 -2.49 -9.79 -5.35
CA VAL A 137 -3.50 -10.68 -5.99
C VAL A 137 -4.17 -11.59 -4.97
N LEU A 138 -3.37 -12.28 -4.16
CA LEU A 138 -3.92 -13.24 -3.19
C LEU A 138 -4.72 -12.55 -2.09
N THR A 139 -4.27 -11.40 -1.59
CA THR A 139 -4.99 -10.65 -0.57
C THR A 139 -6.32 -10.13 -1.11
N ALA A 140 -6.36 -9.64 -2.36
CA ALA A 140 -7.59 -9.27 -3.06
C ALA A 140 -8.56 -10.47 -3.20
N LYS A 141 -8.02 -11.66 -3.53
CA LYS A 141 -8.83 -12.88 -3.64
C LYS A 141 -9.44 -13.30 -2.32
N VAL A 142 -8.68 -13.22 -1.22
CA VAL A 142 -9.18 -13.50 0.15
C VAL A 142 -10.27 -12.50 0.55
N ALA A 143 -10.14 -11.22 0.18
CA ALA A 143 -11.15 -10.21 0.43
C ALA A 143 -12.46 -10.43 -0.34
N GLY A 144 -12.48 -11.30 -1.36
CA GLY A 144 -13.65 -11.59 -2.18
C GLY A 144 -13.85 -10.65 -3.37
N VAL A 145 -12.78 -10.00 -3.85
CA VAL A 145 -12.81 -9.19 -5.09
C VAL A 145 -13.23 -10.05 -6.26
N LYS A 146 -14.15 -9.56 -7.09
CA LYS A 146 -14.78 -10.34 -8.17
C LYS A 146 -13.88 -10.49 -9.40
N GLU A 147 -13.19 -9.40 -9.79
CA GLU A 147 -12.27 -9.39 -10.93
C GLU A 147 -10.91 -8.84 -10.50
N ILE A 148 -9.86 -9.63 -10.69
CA ILE A 148 -8.48 -9.28 -10.35
C ILE A 148 -7.64 -9.28 -11.62
N ILE A 149 -7.20 -8.12 -12.03
CA ILE A 149 -6.31 -7.93 -13.19
C ILE A 149 -4.91 -7.71 -12.64
N ALA A 150 -3.99 -8.64 -12.89
CA ALA A 150 -2.60 -8.54 -12.47
C ALA A 150 -1.71 -8.14 -13.65
N SER A 151 -0.79 -7.22 -13.45
CA SER A 151 0.10 -6.71 -14.51
C SER A 151 1.55 -6.72 -14.05
N ALA A 152 2.44 -7.21 -14.91
CA ALA A 152 3.88 -7.17 -14.70
C ALA A 152 4.60 -6.84 -16.01
N PRO A 153 5.75 -6.11 -15.97
CA PRO A 153 6.53 -5.82 -17.17
C PRO A 153 7.14 -7.10 -17.77
N PRO A 154 7.40 -7.12 -19.09
CA PRO A 154 8.19 -8.17 -19.69
C PRO A 154 9.63 -8.12 -19.18
N GLN A 155 10.32 -9.26 -19.23
CA GLN A 155 11.76 -9.38 -19.02
C GLN A 155 12.37 -10.09 -20.23
N GLY A 156 13.37 -9.44 -20.87
CA GLY A 156 13.97 -9.99 -22.08
C GLY A 156 12.99 -10.17 -23.25
N GLY A 157 11.90 -9.38 -23.28
CA GLY A 157 10.87 -9.47 -24.34
C GLY A 157 9.82 -10.56 -24.12
N GLU A 158 9.78 -11.19 -22.95
CA GLU A 158 8.82 -12.25 -22.60
C GLU A 158 8.22 -12.03 -21.19
N PRO A 159 7.02 -12.59 -20.91
CA PRO A 159 6.49 -12.64 -19.55
C PRO A 159 7.40 -13.48 -18.63
N HIS A 160 7.75 -12.95 -17.45
CA HIS A 160 8.60 -13.67 -16.51
C HIS A 160 7.86 -14.90 -15.90
N PRO A 161 8.36 -16.14 -16.10
CA PRO A 161 7.64 -17.35 -15.74
C PRO A 161 7.19 -17.43 -14.28
N ALA A 162 8.08 -17.13 -13.33
CA ALA A 162 7.75 -17.21 -11.90
C ALA A 162 6.75 -16.12 -11.46
N ILE A 163 6.76 -14.92 -12.06
CA ILE A 163 5.76 -13.88 -11.79
C ILE A 163 4.39 -14.32 -12.32
N VAL A 164 4.33 -14.83 -13.55
CA VAL A 164 3.08 -15.35 -14.13
C VAL A 164 2.52 -16.48 -13.27
N ALA A 165 3.38 -17.45 -12.87
CA ALA A 165 2.98 -18.54 -11.99
C ALA A 165 2.40 -18.02 -10.66
N ALA A 166 3.07 -17.05 -10.03
CA ALA A 166 2.63 -16.49 -8.76
C ALA A 166 1.30 -15.71 -8.88
N MET A 167 1.11 -14.93 -9.94
CA MET A 167 -0.16 -14.23 -10.21
C MET A 167 -1.30 -15.22 -10.47
N HIS A 168 -1.06 -16.23 -11.30
CA HIS A 168 -2.06 -17.27 -11.60
C HIS A 168 -2.46 -18.08 -10.35
N MET A 169 -1.46 -18.57 -9.59
CA MET A 169 -1.68 -19.34 -8.36
C MET A 169 -2.29 -18.48 -7.24
N GLY A 170 -2.04 -17.17 -7.25
CA GLY A 170 -2.66 -16.18 -6.36
C GLY A 170 -4.14 -15.96 -6.66
N GLY A 171 -4.61 -16.32 -7.85
CA GLY A 171 -6.00 -16.23 -8.28
C GLY A 171 -6.33 -14.99 -9.12
N ALA A 172 -5.36 -14.46 -9.89
CA ALA A 172 -5.64 -13.44 -10.91
C ALA A 172 -6.59 -13.98 -11.98
N ASP A 173 -7.61 -13.20 -12.32
CA ASP A 173 -8.59 -13.55 -13.36
C ASP A 173 -8.06 -13.19 -14.76
N LYS A 174 -7.24 -12.12 -14.84
CA LYS A 174 -6.51 -11.72 -16.05
C LYS A 174 -5.06 -11.38 -15.70
N ILE A 175 -4.13 -11.76 -16.56
CA ILE A 175 -2.70 -11.45 -16.41
C ILE A 175 -2.26 -10.65 -17.62
N LEU A 176 -1.70 -9.45 -17.37
CA LEU A 176 -1.14 -8.57 -18.39
C LEU A 176 0.38 -8.66 -18.36
N CYS A 177 0.99 -8.87 -19.54
CA CYS A 177 2.40 -8.62 -19.71
C CYS A 177 2.60 -7.16 -20.15
N LEU A 178 2.59 -6.25 -19.19
CA LEU A 178 2.67 -4.81 -19.40
C LEU A 178 3.22 -4.13 -18.16
N GLY A 179 4.16 -3.22 -18.29
CA GLY A 179 4.83 -2.55 -17.18
C GLY A 179 4.57 -1.05 -17.12
N GLY A 180 5.17 -0.40 -16.12
CA GLY A 180 5.29 1.04 -16.03
C GLY A 180 3.99 1.82 -15.85
N ILE A 181 4.06 3.11 -16.17
CA ILE A 181 2.93 4.05 -16.07
C ILE A 181 1.80 3.62 -17.00
N GLN A 182 2.12 3.11 -18.20
CA GLN A 182 1.14 2.70 -19.21
C GLN A 182 0.27 1.53 -18.73
N ALA A 183 0.82 0.59 -17.94
CA ALA A 183 0.04 -0.49 -17.32
C ALA A 183 -0.94 0.05 -16.27
N VAL A 184 -0.45 0.93 -15.41
CA VAL A 184 -1.26 1.58 -14.36
C VAL A 184 -2.36 2.44 -14.99
N ALA A 185 -2.03 3.21 -16.04
CA ALA A 185 -2.99 4.02 -16.79
C ALA A 185 -4.06 3.16 -17.46
N ALA A 186 -3.66 2.09 -18.18
CA ALA A 186 -4.59 1.20 -18.86
C ALA A 186 -5.56 0.53 -17.89
N MET A 187 -5.06 0.03 -16.75
CA MET A 187 -5.95 -0.56 -15.72
C MET A 187 -6.87 0.45 -15.07
N ALA A 188 -6.43 1.72 -14.83
CA ALA A 188 -7.27 2.73 -14.18
C ALA A 188 -8.29 3.36 -15.11
N ILE A 189 -7.88 3.65 -16.35
CA ILE A 189 -8.67 4.43 -17.30
C ILE A 189 -9.58 3.50 -18.11
N GLY A 190 -9.11 2.29 -18.38
CA GLY A 190 -9.63 1.39 -19.38
C GLY A 190 -9.13 1.75 -20.78
N THR A 191 -9.05 0.78 -21.66
CA THR A 191 -8.73 0.91 -23.08
C THR A 191 -9.68 0.04 -23.91
N GLU A 192 -9.46 -0.07 -25.20
CA GLU A 192 -10.30 -0.92 -26.06
C GLU A 192 -10.22 -2.41 -25.67
N THR A 193 -9.06 -2.84 -25.14
CA THR A 193 -8.80 -4.26 -24.79
C THR A 193 -8.72 -4.53 -23.28
N ILE A 194 -8.44 -3.52 -22.47
CA ILE A 194 -8.25 -3.64 -21.02
C ILE A 194 -9.38 -2.93 -20.29
N ASN A 195 -10.19 -3.68 -19.54
CA ASN A 195 -11.25 -3.10 -18.72
C ASN A 195 -10.68 -2.23 -17.59
N GLY A 196 -11.33 -1.09 -17.31
CA GLY A 196 -11.01 -0.26 -16.16
C GLY A 196 -11.36 -0.96 -14.83
N VAL A 197 -10.57 -0.67 -13.78
CA VAL A 197 -10.76 -1.21 -12.43
C VAL A 197 -11.25 -0.13 -11.46
N ASP A 198 -11.76 -0.56 -10.29
CA ASP A 198 -12.19 0.36 -9.23
C ASP A 198 -11.03 0.82 -8.34
N MET A 199 -9.97 0.02 -8.24
CA MET A 199 -8.82 0.28 -7.38
C MET A 199 -7.52 -0.26 -7.98
N LEU A 200 -6.43 0.46 -7.77
CA LEU A 200 -5.06 0.06 -8.10
C LEU A 200 -4.28 -0.26 -6.84
N VAL A 201 -3.58 -1.38 -6.84
CA VAL A 201 -2.72 -1.82 -5.73
C VAL A 201 -1.36 -2.28 -6.22
N GLY A 202 -0.40 -2.27 -5.34
CA GLY A 202 0.97 -2.75 -5.57
C GLY A 202 2.02 -1.66 -5.47
N PRO A 203 3.24 -2.03 -5.06
CA PRO A 203 4.38 -1.13 -5.00
C PRO A 203 4.95 -0.87 -6.38
N GLY A 204 5.76 0.17 -6.52
CA GLY A 204 6.45 0.47 -7.77
C GLY A 204 7.51 1.54 -7.61
N ASN A 205 8.22 1.84 -8.68
CA ASN A 205 9.16 2.96 -8.69
C ASN A 205 8.41 4.30 -8.54
N MET A 206 9.18 5.40 -8.41
CA MET A 206 8.62 6.75 -8.24
C MET A 206 7.59 7.15 -9.31
N PHE A 207 7.73 6.66 -10.55
CA PHE A 207 6.79 6.95 -11.63
C PHE A 207 5.46 6.21 -11.46
N VAL A 208 5.50 4.94 -11.07
CA VAL A 208 4.31 4.14 -10.78
C VAL A 208 3.57 4.69 -9.55
N ALA A 209 4.30 5.04 -8.49
CA ALA A 209 3.73 5.65 -7.30
C ALA A 209 3.05 6.99 -7.62
N GLU A 210 3.70 7.85 -8.42
CA GLU A 210 3.14 9.13 -8.86
C GLU A 210 1.92 8.94 -9.79
N ALA A 211 1.93 7.92 -10.67
CA ALA A 211 0.78 7.60 -11.52
C ALA A 211 -0.44 7.22 -10.67
N LYS A 212 -0.26 6.36 -9.67
CA LYS A 212 -1.32 6.01 -8.71
C LYS A 212 -1.85 7.27 -8.00
N ARG A 213 -0.96 8.15 -7.54
CA ARG A 213 -1.33 9.39 -6.87
C ARG A 213 -2.19 10.31 -7.75
N GLN A 214 -1.83 10.47 -9.02
CA GLN A 214 -2.60 11.31 -9.96
C GLN A 214 -3.94 10.68 -10.36
N LEU A 215 -4.05 9.36 -10.33
CA LEU A 215 -5.28 8.64 -10.64
C LEU A 215 -6.22 8.50 -9.43
N PHE A 216 -5.73 8.79 -8.22
CA PHE A 216 -6.58 8.78 -7.03
C PHE A 216 -7.75 9.76 -7.16
N GLY A 217 -8.94 9.29 -6.86
CA GLY A 217 -10.19 10.00 -7.08
C GLY A 217 -10.94 9.52 -8.33
N ARG A 218 -10.23 9.14 -9.40
CA ARG A 218 -10.81 8.37 -10.50
C ARG A 218 -10.96 6.90 -10.10
N VAL A 219 -9.94 6.33 -9.51
CA VAL A 219 -9.91 5.00 -8.90
C VAL A 219 -9.39 5.10 -7.48
N GLY A 220 -9.67 4.09 -6.64
CA GLY A 220 -9.02 3.95 -5.35
C GLY A 220 -7.54 3.55 -5.52
N ILE A 221 -6.73 3.82 -4.50
CA ILE A 221 -5.38 3.27 -4.38
C ILE A 221 -5.19 2.65 -3.01
N ASP A 222 -4.29 1.67 -2.91
CA ASP A 222 -3.91 1.07 -1.63
C ASP A 222 -3.28 2.09 -0.67
N LEU A 223 -2.17 2.71 -1.13
CA LEU A 223 -1.39 3.71 -0.42
C LEU A 223 -0.34 4.30 -1.37
N PHE A 224 0.39 5.31 -0.90
CA PHE A 224 1.56 5.82 -1.59
C PHE A 224 2.77 4.95 -1.23
N ALA A 225 3.25 4.14 -2.17
CA ALA A 225 4.43 3.28 -2.03
C ALA A 225 5.47 3.65 -3.10
N GLY A 226 6.40 4.50 -2.72
CA GLY A 226 7.56 4.92 -3.50
C GLY A 226 8.82 4.10 -3.19
N PRO A 227 10.02 4.70 -3.26
CA PRO A 227 11.26 4.04 -2.90
C PRO A 227 11.23 3.50 -1.46
N THR A 228 11.70 2.27 -1.29
CA THR A 228 11.75 1.57 0.01
C THR A 228 12.53 2.35 1.05
N GLU A 229 12.04 2.38 2.28
CA GLU A 229 12.62 3.04 3.44
C GLU A 229 12.77 2.05 4.59
N THR A 230 13.93 2.04 5.27
CA THR A 230 14.12 1.17 6.44
C THR A 230 14.73 1.92 7.62
N LEU A 231 14.19 1.64 8.80
CA LEU A 231 14.68 2.09 10.08
C LEU A 231 15.02 0.89 10.94
N ILE A 232 16.27 0.79 11.40
CA ILE A 232 16.69 -0.18 12.40
C ILE A 232 16.83 0.54 13.74
N ILE A 233 16.06 0.09 14.71
CA ILE A 233 16.12 0.53 16.10
C ILE A 233 16.89 -0.55 16.89
N ALA A 234 18.03 -0.19 17.44
CA ALA A 234 18.93 -1.14 18.09
C ALA A 234 19.57 -0.54 19.34
N ASP A 235 19.85 -1.35 20.33
CA ASP A 235 20.57 -0.95 21.53
C ASP A 235 21.92 -1.71 21.66
N LYS A 236 22.60 -1.53 22.79
CA LYS A 236 23.89 -2.18 23.06
C LYS A 236 23.90 -3.71 22.99
N SER A 237 22.72 -4.37 23.05
CA SER A 237 22.58 -5.83 22.97
C SER A 237 22.58 -6.36 21.54
N SER A 238 22.43 -5.46 20.57
CA SER A 238 22.32 -5.81 19.16
C SER A 238 23.67 -6.15 18.54
N ASP A 239 23.64 -7.01 17.53
CA ASP A 239 24.82 -7.39 16.75
C ASP A 239 25.03 -6.41 15.59
N PRO A 240 26.20 -5.71 15.50
CA PRO A 240 26.47 -4.77 14.43
C PRO A 240 26.52 -5.42 13.04
N GLU A 241 26.88 -6.70 12.92
CA GLU A 241 26.86 -7.44 11.64
C GLU A 241 25.43 -7.60 11.13
N ILE A 242 24.48 -7.95 12.01
CA ILE A 242 23.05 -8.07 11.68
C ILE A 242 22.48 -6.68 11.32
N CYS A 243 22.78 -5.66 12.11
CA CYS A 243 22.34 -4.29 11.81
C CYS A 243 22.81 -3.85 10.42
N ALA A 244 24.05 -4.09 10.07
CA ALA A 244 24.64 -3.71 8.80
C ALA A 244 24.02 -4.44 7.62
N ILE A 245 23.86 -5.76 7.69
CA ILE A 245 23.26 -6.53 6.56
C ILE A 245 21.78 -6.18 6.36
N ASP A 246 21.03 -5.94 7.44
CA ASP A 246 19.63 -5.57 7.34
C ASP A 246 19.44 -4.14 6.75
N LEU A 247 20.36 -3.20 7.03
CA LEU A 247 20.40 -1.90 6.35
C LEU A 247 20.72 -2.04 4.86
N LEU A 248 21.76 -2.81 4.53
CA LEU A 248 22.23 -2.99 3.15
C LEU A 248 21.24 -3.81 2.29
N GLY A 249 20.58 -4.81 2.88
CA GLY A 249 19.57 -5.62 2.22
C GLY A 249 18.33 -4.82 1.80
N GLN A 250 18.07 -3.67 2.45
CA GLN A 250 17.04 -2.75 2.01
C GLN A 250 17.59 -1.65 1.08
N ALA A 251 18.84 -1.21 1.29
CA ALA A 251 19.50 -0.24 0.42
C ALA A 251 19.68 -0.74 -1.04
N GLU A 252 19.70 -2.06 -1.27
CA GLU A 252 19.81 -2.67 -2.60
C GLU A 252 18.57 -2.48 -3.49
N HIS A 253 17.41 -2.12 -2.93
CA HIS A 253 16.19 -1.87 -3.68
C HIS A 253 16.34 -0.74 -4.70
N GLY A 254 17.17 0.28 -4.37
CA GLY A 254 17.43 1.37 -5.29
C GLY A 254 18.39 2.42 -4.72
N PRO A 255 18.97 3.25 -5.57
CA PRO A 255 19.95 4.27 -5.15
C PRO A 255 19.34 5.39 -4.30
N THR A 256 18.02 5.44 -4.16
CA THR A 256 17.27 6.44 -3.40
C THR A 256 16.53 5.86 -2.19
N SER A 257 16.91 4.67 -1.72
CA SER A 257 16.27 3.97 -0.60
C SER A 257 16.93 4.35 0.74
N PRO A 258 16.27 5.14 1.62
CA PRO A 258 16.86 5.50 2.91
C PRO A 258 17.04 4.26 3.81
N ALA A 259 18.20 4.15 4.43
CA ALA A 259 18.51 3.14 5.43
C ALA A 259 19.08 3.82 6.67
N ILE A 260 18.36 3.78 7.79
CA ILE A 260 18.68 4.52 9.00
C ILE A 260 18.89 3.58 10.17
N LEU A 261 20.01 3.76 10.89
CA LEU A 261 20.22 3.18 12.21
C LEU A 261 19.86 4.22 13.28
N LEU A 262 19.01 3.85 14.22
CA LEU A 262 18.66 4.59 15.40
C LEU A 262 19.03 3.80 16.64
N THR A 263 19.87 4.37 17.52
CA THR A 263 20.40 3.64 18.68
C THR A 263 20.65 4.57 19.86
N ASP A 264 20.68 4.01 21.09
CA ASP A 264 21.16 4.67 22.29
C ASP A 264 22.63 4.33 22.60
N SER A 265 23.31 3.56 21.73
CA SER A 265 24.69 3.12 21.90
C SER A 265 25.63 3.68 20.83
N GLU A 266 26.42 4.71 21.17
CA GLU A 266 27.43 5.25 20.24
C GLU A 266 28.45 4.19 19.81
N LYS A 267 28.76 3.21 20.68
CA LYS A 267 29.63 2.08 20.35
C LYS A 267 29.02 1.23 19.22
N LEU A 268 27.75 0.82 19.36
CA LEU A 268 27.05 0.05 18.33
C LEU A 268 27.00 0.84 17.01
N ALA A 269 26.69 2.13 17.07
CA ALA A 269 26.65 2.99 15.89
C ALA A 269 27.96 2.97 15.10
N ILE A 270 29.10 3.13 15.80
CA ILE A 270 30.44 3.11 15.17
C ILE A 270 30.77 1.72 14.61
N GLU A 271 30.47 0.65 15.35
CA GLU A 271 30.71 -0.73 14.92
C GLU A 271 29.86 -1.09 13.70
N THR A 272 28.58 -0.69 13.67
CA THR A 272 27.70 -0.89 12.51
C THR A 272 28.20 -0.16 11.27
N ILE A 273 28.68 1.08 11.39
CA ILE A 273 29.28 1.82 10.24
C ILE A 273 30.46 1.04 9.65
N LYS A 274 31.34 0.50 10.50
CA LYS A 274 32.49 -0.32 10.06
C LYS A 274 32.02 -1.62 9.37
N GLU A 275 31.01 -2.26 9.92
CA GLU A 275 30.42 -3.48 9.33
C GLU A 275 29.75 -3.21 7.99
N VAL A 276 29.05 -2.08 7.83
CA VAL A 276 28.51 -1.68 6.53
C VAL A 276 29.61 -1.55 5.48
N GLU A 277 30.71 -0.86 5.79
CA GLU A 277 31.84 -0.74 4.86
C GLU A 277 32.45 -2.11 4.52
N ARG A 278 32.64 -2.98 5.52
CA ARG A 278 33.16 -4.34 5.30
C ARG A 278 32.24 -5.16 4.40
N GLN A 279 30.94 -5.12 4.66
CA GLN A 279 29.97 -5.92 3.91
C GLN A 279 29.77 -5.40 2.47
N LEU A 280 29.91 -4.10 2.25
CA LEU A 280 29.89 -3.51 0.90
C LEU A 280 31.03 -3.99 0.00
N GLU A 281 32.12 -4.56 0.55
CA GLU A 281 33.20 -5.15 -0.25
C GLU A 281 32.86 -6.57 -0.76
N ILE A 282 31.88 -7.25 -0.15
CA ILE A 282 31.55 -8.65 -0.48
C ILE A 282 30.12 -8.85 -0.96
N LEU A 283 29.23 -7.85 -0.79
CA LEU A 283 27.83 -7.96 -1.16
C LEU A 283 27.68 -7.92 -2.70
N PRO A 284 26.99 -8.90 -3.33
CA PRO A 284 26.81 -8.91 -4.78
C PRO A 284 26.08 -7.67 -5.34
N THR A 285 25.25 -7.02 -4.53
CA THR A 285 24.46 -5.83 -4.87
C THR A 285 25.10 -4.52 -4.41
N ALA A 286 26.37 -4.56 -4.02
CA ALA A 286 27.10 -3.43 -3.43
C ALA A 286 27.06 -2.16 -4.27
N ASP A 287 27.06 -2.25 -5.60
CA ASP A 287 27.04 -1.09 -6.49
C ASP A 287 25.83 -0.18 -6.23
N ILE A 288 24.68 -0.77 -5.90
CA ILE A 288 23.46 -0.04 -5.62
C ILE A 288 23.39 0.36 -4.16
N ALA A 289 23.62 -0.61 -3.26
CA ALA A 289 23.54 -0.40 -1.83
C ALA A 289 24.54 0.69 -1.37
N ARG A 290 25.74 0.74 -1.96
CA ARG A 290 26.75 1.78 -1.69
C ARG A 290 26.27 3.18 -2.02
N VAL A 291 25.61 3.36 -3.17
CA VAL A 291 25.05 4.66 -3.58
C VAL A 291 23.95 5.08 -2.60
N SER A 292 23.03 4.16 -2.31
CA SER A 292 21.93 4.41 -1.37
C SER A 292 22.46 4.76 0.03
N TRP A 293 23.38 3.94 0.58
CA TRP A 293 23.98 4.19 1.88
C TRP A 293 24.75 5.52 1.94
N LYS A 294 25.52 5.83 0.91
CA LYS A 294 26.28 7.09 0.83
C LYS A 294 25.35 8.31 0.84
N GLU A 295 24.30 8.30 0.03
CA GLU A 295 23.45 9.46 -0.26
C GLU A 295 22.27 9.59 0.73
N TYR A 296 21.72 8.47 1.23
CA TYR A 296 20.50 8.45 2.04
C TYR A 296 20.66 7.71 3.38
N GLY A 297 21.77 6.99 3.59
CA GLY A 297 22.01 6.31 4.86
C GLY A 297 22.24 7.31 5.99
N GLN A 298 21.67 7.04 7.18
CA GLN A 298 21.85 7.85 8.37
C GLN A 298 22.15 6.98 9.59
N VAL A 299 22.89 7.56 10.56
CA VAL A 299 23.13 6.95 11.86
C VAL A 299 22.86 7.99 12.94
N ILE A 300 21.87 7.72 13.77
CA ILE A 300 21.34 8.63 14.78
C ILE A 300 21.51 7.99 16.15
N VAL A 301 22.17 8.70 17.07
CA VAL A 301 22.35 8.30 18.46
C VAL A 301 21.45 9.15 19.34
N CYS A 302 20.60 8.49 20.14
CA CYS A 302 19.66 9.08 21.08
C CYS A 302 20.13 8.87 22.53
N ASP A 303 19.58 9.65 23.46
CA ASP A 303 19.90 9.55 24.86
C ASP A 303 19.22 8.35 25.56
N ASN A 304 18.03 7.92 25.05
CA ASN A 304 17.21 6.85 25.63
C ASN A 304 16.11 6.36 24.69
N PHE A 305 15.35 5.35 25.09
CA PHE A 305 14.24 4.76 24.31
C PHE A 305 13.09 5.72 24.03
N ASP A 306 12.74 6.65 24.95
CA ASP A 306 11.71 7.67 24.71
C ASP A 306 12.10 8.60 23.56
N GLU A 307 13.34 9.01 23.48
CA GLU A 307 13.85 9.83 22.38
C GLU A 307 13.90 9.02 21.07
N MET A 308 14.27 7.73 21.15
CA MET A 308 14.25 6.83 19.98
C MET A 308 12.83 6.69 19.42
N VAL A 309 11.82 6.45 20.26
CA VAL A 309 10.40 6.39 19.85
C VAL A 309 9.97 7.68 19.17
N LYS A 310 10.31 8.85 19.76
CA LYS A 310 9.97 10.14 19.18
C LYS A 310 10.60 10.34 17.80
N VAL A 311 11.89 10.06 17.66
CA VAL A 311 12.60 10.21 16.37
C VAL A 311 12.03 9.22 15.35
N ALA A 312 11.75 7.98 15.74
CA ALA A 312 11.15 6.97 14.86
C ALA A 312 9.75 7.36 14.37
N ASP A 313 8.89 7.87 15.27
CA ASP A 313 7.55 8.37 14.92
C ASP A 313 7.60 9.63 14.04
N ASP A 314 8.59 10.51 14.24
CA ASP A 314 8.82 11.68 13.38
C ASP A 314 9.24 11.27 11.96
N LEU A 315 10.08 10.23 11.83
CA LEU A 315 10.48 9.65 10.54
C LEU A 315 9.33 8.92 9.84
N ALA A 316 8.45 8.25 10.60
CA ALA A 316 7.27 7.53 10.10
C ALA A 316 7.60 6.58 8.93
N PHE A 317 8.60 5.72 9.12
CA PHE A 317 9.17 4.89 8.06
C PHE A 317 8.31 3.67 7.69
N GLU A 318 8.53 3.22 6.48
CA GLU A 318 7.90 2.03 5.88
C GLU A 318 8.19 0.78 6.71
N HIS A 319 9.46 0.43 6.85
CA HIS A 319 9.92 -0.75 7.60
C HIS A 319 10.65 -0.30 8.85
N VAL A 320 10.21 -0.78 10.01
CA VAL A 320 10.86 -0.51 11.29
C VAL A 320 11.23 -1.82 11.97
N GLN A 321 12.52 -2.15 12.00
CA GLN A 321 13.03 -3.32 12.69
C GLN A 321 13.58 -2.93 14.05
N VAL A 322 13.09 -3.58 15.10
CA VAL A 322 13.47 -3.31 16.49
C VAL A 322 14.26 -4.49 17.05
N MET A 323 15.53 -4.27 17.34
CA MET A 323 16.48 -5.28 17.84
C MET A 323 17.03 -4.94 19.23
N THR A 324 16.22 -4.31 20.07
CA THR A 324 16.59 -3.96 21.44
C THR A 324 16.35 -5.11 22.41
N GLU A 325 16.88 -5.00 23.65
CA GLU A 325 16.60 -5.94 24.75
C GLU A 325 15.08 -6.03 25.03
N ASP A 326 14.33 -4.94 24.83
CA ASP A 326 12.88 -4.89 25.01
C ASP A 326 12.18 -4.33 23.73
N PRO A 327 11.93 -5.17 22.71
CA PRO A 327 11.24 -4.75 21.52
C PRO A 327 9.75 -4.43 21.76
N ASP A 328 9.13 -4.98 22.81
CA ASP A 328 7.75 -4.73 23.17
C ASP A 328 7.52 -3.30 23.67
N TYR A 329 8.56 -2.67 24.23
CA TYR A 329 8.52 -1.23 24.55
C TYR A 329 8.18 -0.39 23.32
N PHE A 330 8.86 -0.63 22.20
CA PHE A 330 8.60 0.10 20.94
C PHE A 330 7.25 -0.27 20.33
N HIS A 331 6.86 -1.55 20.35
CA HIS A 331 5.54 -1.98 19.91
C HIS A 331 4.40 -1.26 20.65
N LYS A 332 4.59 -1.01 21.94
CA LYS A 332 3.59 -0.34 22.80
C LYS A 332 3.55 1.18 22.60
N ASN A 333 4.69 1.81 22.34
CA ASN A 333 4.81 3.28 22.40
C ASN A 333 4.92 3.95 21.03
N MET A 334 5.30 3.24 19.96
CA MET A 334 5.31 3.80 18.60
C MET A 334 3.91 3.86 18.00
N THR A 335 3.68 4.88 17.19
CA THR A 335 2.39 5.14 16.53
C THR A 335 2.50 5.29 15.01
N ASN A 336 3.69 5.56 14.46
CA ASN A 336 3.88 5.86 13.04
C ASN A 336 4.89 4.91 12.40
N TYR A 337 4.41 3.85 11.79
CA TYR A 337 5.20 2.87 11.03
C TYR A 337 4.36 2.16 9.97
N GLY A 338 4.98 1.69 8.90
CA GLY A 338 4.31 0.81 7.93
C GLY A 338 4.18 -0.61 8.47
N ALA A 339 5.29 -1.20 8.91
CA ALA A 339 5.33 -2.50 9.60
C ALA A 339 6.45 -2.53 10.64
N LEU A 340 6.22 -3.24 11.76
CA LEU A 340 7.21 -3.52 12.81
C LEU A 340 7.72 -4.95 12.71
N PHE A 341 9.05 -5.11 12.85
CA PHE A 341 9.74 -6.39 12.94
C PHE A 341 10.41 -6.47 14.30
N LEU A 342 9.92 -7.33 15.19
CA LEU A 342 10.24 -7.31 16.62
C LEU A 342 11.23 -8.42 16.99
N GLY A 343 12.42 -8.03 17.40
CA GLY A 343 13.51 -8.90 17.81
C GLY A 343 14.45 -9.34 16.68
N SER A 344 15.64 -9.79 17.04
CA SER A 344 16.71 -10.16 16.09
C SER A 344 16.47 -11.48 15.33
N ARG A 345 15.42 -12.25 15.68
CA ARG A 345 15.06 -13.50 14.99
C ARG A 345 14.14 -13.29 13.78
N THR A 346 13.70 -12.08 13.53
CA THR A 346 12.94 -11.69 12.34
C THR A 346 13.66 -10.55 11.63
N ASN A 347 13.30 -10.31 10.38
CA ASN A 347 13.79 -9.16 9.64
C ASN A 347 12.80 -8.76 8.54
N VAL A 348 13.10 -7.67 7.84
CA VAL A 348 12.28 -7.15 6.75
C VAL A 348 12.15 -8.18 5.63
N ALA A 349 13.24 -8.89 5.26
CA ALA A 349 13.21 -9.86 4.16
C ALA A 349 12.25 -11.02 4.41
N PHE A 350 12.04 -11.45 5.66
CA PHE A 350 11.03 -12.46 6.00
C PHE A 350 9.62 -11.93 5.74
N GLY A 351 9.34 -10.69 6.15
CA GLY A 351 8.08 -10.00 5.87
C GLY A 351 7.84 -9.84 4.38
N ASP A 352 8.88 -9.45 3.65
CA ASP A 352 8.81 -9.22 2.21
C ASP A 352 8.52 -10.48 1.39
N LYS A 353 8.93 -11.64 1.88
CA LYS A 353 8.93 -12.86 1.04
C LYS A 353 7.96 -13.94 1.50
N VAL A 354 7.95 -14.29 2.80
CA VAL A 354 7.43 -15.61 3.18
C VAL A 354 6.59 -15.66 4.46
N ILE A 355 6.69 -14.69 5.39
CA ILE A 355 6.15 -14.84 6.75
C ILE A 355 4.63 -14.66 6.83
N GLY A 356 4.04 -13.88 5.90
CA GLY A 356 2.60 -13.70 5.78
C GLY A 356 2.09 -12.27 5.94
N THR A 357 2.85 -11.36 6.55
CA THR A 357 2.55 -9.93 6.55
C THR A 357 2.73 -9.33 5.16
N ASN A 358 2.04 -8.21 4.87
CA ASN A 358 2.09 -7.60 3.54
C ASN A 358 3.25 -6.61 3.44
N HIS A 359 4.02 -6.69 2.38
CA HIS A 359 5.16 -5.82 2.13
C HIS A 359 4.82 -4.54 1.34
N THR A 360 3.60 -4.40 0.87
CA THR A 360 3.17 -3.15 0.23
C THR A 360 2.84 -2.15 1.32
N LEU A 361 3.78 -1.29 1.64
CA LEU A 361 3.78 -0.43 2.81
C LEU A 361 3.87 1.04 2.43
N PRO A 362 3.44 1.98 3.30
CA PRO A 362 3.47 3.41 3.02
C PRO A 362 4.89 3.98 3.16
N THR A 363 5.29 4.81 2.19
CA THR A 363 6.55 5.54 2.20
C THR A 363 6.34 7.05 2.30
N LYS A 364 7.42 7.83 2.41
CA LYS A 364 7.39 9.30 2.46
C LYS A 364 6.43 9.81 3.54
N THR A 365 6.59 9.32 4.76
CA THR A 365 5.80 9.67 5.95
C THR A 365 4.30 9.34 5.88
N ALA A 366 3.84 8.61 4.86
CA ALA A 366 2.44 8.21 4.76
C ALA A 366 2.01 7.24 5.88
N ALA A 367 2.97 6.62 6.59
CA ALA A 367 2.71 5.85 7.79
C ALA A 367 2.04 6.64 8.93
N ARG A 368 1.99 7.97 8.85
CA ARG A 368 1.25 8.84 9.80
C ARG A 368 -0.27 8.71 9.66
N TYR A 369 -0.79 8.23 8.53
CA TYR A 369 -2.24 8.15 8.30
C TYR A 369 -2.70 6.81 7.71
N THR A 370 -1.80 5.92 7.33
CA THR A 370 -2.17 4.61 6.80
C THR A 370 -1.10 3.56 7.14
N GLY A 371 -1.54 2.33 7.36
CA GLY A 371 -0.65 1.16 7.42
C GLY A 371 -0.47 0.52 6.06
N GLY A 372 0.12 -0.68 6.02
CA GLY A 372 0.32 -1.47 4.82
C GLY A 372 -0.96 -1.95 4.14
N LEU A 373 -0.80 -2.52 2.97
CA LEU A 373 -1.88 -3.22 2.28
C LEU A 373 -2.32 -4.43 3.12
N TRP A 374 -3.61 -4.61 3.26
CA TRP A 374 -4.22 -5.71 3.98
C TRP A 374 -5.62 -5.99 3.43
N VAL A 375 -6.25 -7.07 3.83
CA VAL A 375 -7.56 -7.48 3.30
C VAL A 375 -8.61 -6.39 3.36
N GLY A 376 -8.61 -5.56 4.41
CA GLY A 376 -9.59 -4.46 4.58
C GLY A 376 -9.47 -3.35 3.54
N LYS A 377 -8.31 -3.16 2.89
CA LYS A 377 -8.17 -2.18 1.80
C LYS A 377 -9.00 -2.51 0.57
N PHE A 378 -9.36 -3.78 0.38
CA PHE A 378 -10.21 -4.25 -0.71
C PHE A 378 -11.71 -4.21 -0.40
N LEU A 379 -12.09 -3.73 0.78
CA LEU A 379 -13.46 -3.66 1.25
C LEU A 379 -13.93 -2.21 1.34
N LYS A 380 -15.16 -1.98 0.92
CA LYS A 380 -15.89 -0.71 1.16
C LYS A 380 -16.81 -0.89 2.35
N THR A 381 -16.64 -0.12 3.41
CA THR A 381 -17.58 -0.08 4.53
C THR A 381 -18.71 0.88 4.17
N CYS A 382 -19.86 0.33 3.79
CA CYS A 382 -21.02 1.08 3.33
C CYS A 382 -22.12 1.07 4.40
N THR A 383 -22.53 2.25 4.86
CA THR A 383 -23.57 2.42 5.87
C THR A 383 -24.97 2.32 5.25
N TYR A 384 -25.93 1.88 6.07
CA TYR A 384 -27.34 1.95 5.77
C TYR A 384 -28.12 2.33 7.03
N GLN A 385 -29.36 2.83 6.82
CA GLN A 385 -30.27 3.21 7.88
C GLN A 385 -31.70 2.74 7.55
N LYS A 386 -32.42 2.34 8.61
CA LYS A 386 -33.84 1.98 8.52
C LYS A 386 -34.58 2.69 9.66
N VAL A 387 -35.74 3.27 9.36
CA VAL A 387 -36.69 3.74 10.39
C VAL A 387 -37.91 2.82 10.32
N LEU A 388 -38.17 2.10 11.39
CA LEU A 388 -39.10 0.97 11.39
C LEU A 388 -40.51 1.34 11.88
N THR A 389 -40.67 2.47 12.59
CA THR A 389 -41.95 2.87 13.14
C THR A 389 -42.31 4.31 12.74
N ASP A 390 -43.61 4.60 12.73
CA ASP A 390 -44.15 5.92 12.43
C ASP A 390 -43.73 6.95 13.50
N GLU A 391 -43.69 6.56 14.76
CA GLU A 391 -43.29 7.41 15.86
C GLU A 391 -41.80 7.81 15.72
N ALA A 392 -40.93 6.84 15.41
CA ALA A 392 -39.51 7.11 15.17
C ALA A 392 -39.33 8.04 13.97
N SER A 393 -40.07 7.80 12.88
CA SER A 393 -40.01 8.65 11.67
C SER A 393 -40.43 10.08 11.96
N ALA A 394 -41.49 10.28 12.70
CA ALA A 394 -41.97 11.59 13.11
C ALA A 394 -40.97 12.30 14.05
N LEU A 395 -40.43 11.59 15.04
CA LEU A 395 -39.46 12.15 15.98
C LEU A 395 -38.18 12.59 15.27
N VAL A 396 -37.57 11.72 14.46
CA VAL A 396 -36.37 12.05 13.68
C VAL A 396 -36.64 13.20 12.69
N GLY A 397 -37.84 13.20 12.09
CA GLY A 397 -38.25 14.23 11.15
C GLY A 397 -38.31 15.61 11.78
N GLU A 398 -38.79 15.74 13.01
CA GLU A 398 -38.83 17.02 13.74
C GLU A 398 -37.42 17.61 13.97
N TYR A 399 -36.49 16.78 14.47
CA TYR A 399 -35.13 17.23 14.70
C TYR A 399 -34.43 17.57 13.36
N CYS A 400 -34.62 16.75 12.33
CA CYS A 400 -34.09 16.98 11.00
C CYS A 400 -34.59 18.31 10.41
N SER A 401 -35.90 18.58 10.50
CA SER A 401 -36.48 19.82 10.02
C SER A 401 -35.89 21.07 10.68
N ARG A 402 -35.76 21.04 12.02
CA ARG A 402 -35.16 22.16 12.77
C ARG A 402 -33.70 22.40 12.41
N LEU A 403 -32.91 21.32 12.28
CA LEU A 403 -31.51 21.43 11.85
C LEU A 403 -31.39 21.95 10.42
N CYS A 404 -32.24 21.48 9.50
CA CYS A 404 -32.29 22.01 8.13
C CYS A 404 -32.62 23.51 8.08
N ALA A 405 -33.50 23.98 8.99
CA ALA A 405 -33.82 25.41 9.09
C ALA A 405 -32.61 26.24 9.54
N LEU A 406 -31.81 25.73 10.53
CA LEU A 406 -30.56 26.37 10.97
C LEU A 406 -29.55 26.50 9.82
N GLU A 407 -29.49 25.50 8.92
CA GLU A 407 -28.57 25.44 7.80
C GLU A 407 -29.12 26.13 6.54
N GLY A 408 -30.38 26.55 6.53
CA GLY A 408 -31.06 27.13 5.36
C GLY A 408 -31.42 26.11 4.26
N PHE A 409 -31.41 24.82 4.56
CA PHE A 409 -31.73 23.71 3.64
C PHE A 409 -33.26 23.45 3.59
N SER A 410 -34.03 24.37 3.02
CA SER A 410 -35.50 24.29 2.97
C SER A 410 -36.02 23.00 2.32
N GLY A 411 -35.40 22.53 1.23
CA GLY A 411 -35.81 21.31 0.55
C GLY A 411 -35.61 20.07 1.42
N HIS A 412 -34.47 19.98 2.14
CA HIS A 412 -34.24 18.92 3.11
C HIS A 412 -35.20 18.99 4.28
N GLY A 413 -35.46 20.20 4.77
CA GLY A 413 -36.46 20.43 5.80
C GLY A 413 -37.85 19.93 5.38
N GLU A 414 -38.29 20.18 4.14
CA GLU A 414 -39.58 19.71 3.65
C GLU A 414 -39.62 18.17 3.46
N GLN A 415 -38.50 17.51 3.15
CA GLN A 415 -38.43 16.03 3.18
C GLN A 415 -38.76 15.49 4.58
N ALA A 416 -38.26 16.14 5.62
CA ALA A 416 -38.57 15.79 7.02
C ALA A 416 -40.03 16.13 7.37
N ASN A 417 -40.53 17.35 7.03
CA ASN A 417 -41.87 17.82 7.31
C ASN A 417 -42.96 16.91 6.73
N VAL A 418 -42.77 16.42 5.49
CA VAL A 418 -43.73 15.48 4.88
C VAL A 418 -43.85 14.20 5.70
N ARG A 419 -42.71 13.70 6.26
CA ARG A 419 -42.73 12.50 7.08
C ARG A 419 -43.39 12.74 8.42
N VAL A 420 -43.15 13.86 9.08
CA VAL A 420 -43.86 14.24 10.31
C VAL A 420 -45.37 14.35 10.10
N ARG A 421 -45.80 14.98 9.03
CA ARG A 421 -47.26 15.05 8.66
C ARG A 421 -47.83 13.67 8.37
N ARG A 422 -47.12 12.82 7.64
CA ARG A 422 -47.65 11.52 7.23
C ARG A 422 -47.68 10.50 8.36
N TYR A 423 -46.58 10.41 9.12
CA TYR A 423 -46.38 9.40 10.14
C TYR A 423 -46.70 9.91 11.57
N GLY A 424 -46.55 11.20 11.82
CA GLY A 424 -46.86 11.81 13.10
C GLY A 424 -48.24 12.46 13.20
N GLY A 425 -48.94 12.60 12.07
CA GLY A 425 -50.26 13.19 12.01
C GLY A 425 -50.33 14.68 12.41
N ARG A 426 -49.20 15.40 12.40
CA ARG A 426 -49.10 16.80 12.84
C ARG A 426 -48.19 17.62 11.94
N ASN A 427 -48.35 18.93 11.95
CA ASN A 427 -47.41 19.86 11.34
C ASN A 427 -46.23 20.14 12.31
N ILE A 428 -45.09 20.45 11.77
CA ILE A 428 -43.97 21.00 12.54
C ILE A 428 -44.26 22.47 12.78
N GLU A 429 -44.19 22.91 14.05
CA GLU A 429 -44.21 24.33 14.39
C GLU A 429 -43.09 25.04 13.64
N PRO A 430 -43.37 26.14 12.91
CA PRO A 430 -42.31 26.91 12.26
C PRO A 430 -41.27 27.28 13.33
N TYR A 431 -40.01 27.12 13.01
CA TYR A 431 -38.90 27.57 13.86
C TYR A 431 -39.11 29.07 14.08
N ALA A 432 -39.51 29.49 15.27
CA ALA A 432 -39.47 30.88 15.67
C ALA A 432 -37.99 31.28 15.63
N ALA A 433 -37.64 32.19 14.71
CA ALA A 433 -36.31 32.79 14.72
C ALA A 433 -36.07 33.28 16.14
N ALA A 434 -34.94 32.88 16.75
CA ALA A 434 -34.54 33.40 18.02
C ALA A 434 -34.48 34.91 17.90
N GLU A 435 -35.33 35.62 18.68
CA GLU A 435 -35.32 37.06 18.79
C GLU A 435 -33.97 37.59 19.28
#